data_99250aae18b4b8bba6d07051ff3d00e9
#
_entry.id   99250aae18b4b8bba6d07051ff3d00e9
#
_cell.length_a   1.000
_cell.length_b   1.000
_cell.length_c   1.000
_cell.angle_alpha   90.00
_cell.angle_beta   90.00
_cell.angle_gamma   90.00
#
_symmetry.space_group_name_H-M   'P 1'
#
loop_
_entity.id
_entity.type
_entity.pdbx_description
1 polymer ?
#
loop_
_entity_poly.entity_id
_entity_poly.type
_entity_poly.pdbx_seq_one_letter_code
_entity_poly.pdbx_strand_id
1 'polypeptide(L)'
;MLIDRLSFNRAYLGHGVGLRQKHFARWLSEKPAVDWVEVISENFFARGGRPLAVLEKVRADLPVVMHGVSLSIGSTDPLNAGYLADLKQLAARFQPAWISDHLCWGSHGSRYGHDLWPLPYTEEALNHVVDRVRAVQDILRRQIVRDVDERRVGANSQRDAFHGAGVMVARAEIGKQSNDRPGHAPMVLRIAD
;
A
#
# COMPACT_ATOMS: atom_id res chain seq x y z
N MET A 1 17.97 14.25 23.63
CA MET A 1 17.99 12.89 23.08
C MET A 1 17.41 12.99 21.69
N LEU A 2 18.28 12.98 20.67
CA LEU A 2 17.91 13.20 19.26
C LEU A 2 17.01 12.05 18.82
N ILE A 3 15.82 12.39 18.38
CA ILE A 3 14.94 11.46 17.65
C ILE A 3 15.61 11.25 16.29
N ASP A 4 16.24 10.12 16.15
CA ASP A 4 16.83 9.69 14.90
C ASP A 4 15.68 9.61 13.86
N ARG A 5 15.74 10.50 12.89
CA ARG A 5 14.83 10.49 11.76
C ARG A 5 15.10 9.20 11.00
N LEU A 6 14.30 8.18 11.25
CA LEU A 6 14.26 7.03 10.38
C LEU A 6 13.83 7.53 8.99
N SER A 7 14.81 7.98 8.24
CA SER A 7 14.63 8.33 6.84
C SER A 7 14.27 7.03 6.13
N PHE A 8 13.03 6.94 5.68
CA PHE A 8 12.67 5.96 4.67
C PHE A 8 13.47 6.32 3.42
N ASN A 9 14.63 5.72 3.31
CA ASN A 9 15.51 5.95 2.16
C ASN A 9 14.95 5.20 0.95
N ARG A 10 13.81 5.69 0.42
CA ARG A 10 13.37 5.27 -0.89
C ARG A 10 14.20 5.99 -1.91
N ALA A 11 14.84 5.22 -2.75
CA ALA A 11 15.38 5.77 -3.98
C ALA A 11 14.21 6.44 -4.73
N TYR A 12 14.36 7.72 -5.05
CA TYR A 12 13.43 8.39 -5.94
C TYR A 12 13.52 7.72 -7.31
N LEU A 13 12.45 7.08 -7.75
CA LEU A 13 12.39 6.35 -9.00
C LEU A 13 11.96 7.23 -10.18
N GLY A 14 11.71 8.52 -9.99
CA GLY A 14 11.16 9.38 -11.05
C GLY A 14 9.63 9.31 -11.11
N HIS A 15 9.07 9.39 -12.32
CA HIS A 15 7.64 9.44 -12.59
C HIS A 15 7.12 8.12 -13.17
N GLY A 16 6.03 7.60 -12.61
CA GLY A 16 5.44 6.33 -13.04
C GLY A 16 3.98 6.44 -13.43
N VAL A 17 3.49 5.40 -14.08
CA VAL A 17 2.08 5.27 -14.47
C VAL A 17 1.56 3.86 -14.21
N GLY A 18 0.24 3.74 -14.06
CA GLY A 18 -0.42 2.45 -13.90
C GLY A 18 -0.41 1.62 -15.19
N LEU A 19 0.11 0.40 -15.13
CA LEU A 19 0.03 -0.58 -16.21
C LEU A 19 -1.38 -1.16 -16.28
N ARG A 20 -2.20 -0.68 -17.21
CA ARG A 20 -3.60 -1.10 -17.39
C ARG A 20 -3.76 -1.94 -18.65
N GLN A 21 -4.63 -2.96 -18.60
CA GLN A 21 -4.85 -3.91 -19.70
C GLN A 21 -5.15 -3.24 -21.06
N LYS A 22 -5.94 -2.17 -21.03
CA LYS A 22 -6.31 -1.43 -22.24
C LYS A 22 -5.11 -0.83 -22.99
N HIS A 23 -3.96 -0.71 -22.33
CA HIS A 23 -2.74 -0.14 -22.91
C HIS A 23 -1.66 -1.19 -23.21
N PHE A 24 -1.93 -2.48 -22.99
CA PHE A 24 -0.93 -3.53 -23.20
C PHE A 24 -0.34 -3.56 -24.63
N ALA A 25 -1.17 -3.36 -25.64
CA ALA A 25 -0.69 -3.32 -27.01
C ALA A 25 0.35 -2.21 -27.21
N ARG A 26 0.08 -1.03 -26.67
CA ARG A 26 1.00 0.11 -26.75
C ARG A 26 2.29 -0.15 -25.99
N TRP A 27 2.23 -0.75 -24.82
CA TRP A 27 3.42 -1.13 -24.04
C TRP A 27 4.32 -2.14 -24.75
N LEU A 28 3.74 -2.98 -25.64
CA LEU A 28 4.49 -3.97 -26.39
C LEU A 28 5.10 -3.40 -27.67
N SER A 29 4.54 -2.34 -28.24
CA SER A 29 4.99 -1.70 -29.48
C SER A 29 5.83 -0.45 -29.29
N GLU A 30 5.66 0.23 -28.14
CA GLU A 30 6.33 1.49 -27.84
C GLU A 30 7.05 1.37 -26.50
N LYS A 31 8.09 2.19 -26.29
CA LYS A 31 8.69 2.42 -24.97
C LYS A 31 8.19 3.76 -24.43
N PRO A 32 7.15 3.79 -23.58
CA PRO A 32 6.69 5.04 -22.97
C PRO A 32 7.81 5.70 -22.18
N ALA A 33 7.90 7.03 -22.25
CA ALA A 33 8.86 7.83 -21.50
C ALA A 33 8.43 7.98 -20.04
N VAL A 34 8.57 6.89 -19.26
CA VAL A 34 8.28 6.83 -17.82
C VAL A 34 9.40 6.09 -17.11
N ASP A 35 9.55 6.35 -15.83
CA ASP A 35 10.64 5.79 -15.04
C ASP A 35 10.28 4.47 -14.36
N TRP A 36 8.98 4.22 -14.11
CA TRP A 36 8.47 2.99 -13.51
C TRP A 36 6.99 2.77 -13.82
N VAL A 37 6.50 1.56 -13.52
CA VAL A 37 5.09 1.21 -13.67
C VAL A 37 4.50 0.67 -12.38
N GLU A 38 3.22 1.01 -12.14
CA GLU A 38 2.41 0.43 -11.08
C GLU A 38 1.49 -0.64 -11.64
N VAL A 39 1.36 -1.74 -10.93
CA VAL A 39 0.38 -2.79 -11.21
C VAL A 39 -0.56 -2.96 -10.03
N ILE A 40 -1.84 -3.20 -10.30
CA ILE A 40 -2.77 -3.71 -9.30
C ILE A 40 -2.50 -5.20 -9.17
N SER A 41 -2.02 -5.62 -8.00
CA SER A 41 -1.48 -6.95 -7.75
C SER A 41 -2.46 -8.06 -8.12
N GLU A 42 -3.73 -7.90 -7.76
CA GLU A 42 -4.80 -8.87 -7.98
C GLU A 42 -5.02 -9.19 -9.47
N ASN A 43 -4.74 -8.25 -10.35
CA ASN A 43 -4.86 -8.47 -11.80
C ASN A 43 -3.78 -9.41 -12.35
N PHE A 44 -2.80 -9.78 -11.53
CA PHE A 44 -1.64 -10.58 -11.91
C PHE A 44 -1.45 -11.84 -11.06
N PHE A 45 -2.42 -12.20 -10.22
CA PHE A 45 -2.37 -13.42 -9.40
C PHE A 45 -2.56 -14.72 -10.19
N ALA A 46 -3.02 -14.63 -11.44
CA ALA A 46 -3.09 -15.79 -12.31
C ALA A 46 -1.71 -16.42 -12.52
N ARG A 47 -1.66 -17.75 -12.66
CA ARG A 47 -0.39 -18.48 -12.85
C ARG A 47 0.25 -18.28 -14.23
N GLY A 48 -0.44 -17.64 -15.16
CA GLY A 48 0.03 -17.40 -16.53
C GLY A 48 -0.91 -16.47 -17.30
N GLY A 49 -0.70 -16.40 -18.62
CA GLY A 49 -1.55 -15.64 -19.50
C GLY A 49 -0.94 -14.28 -19.92
N ARG A 50 -1.70 -13.60 -20.77
CA ARG A 50 -1.24 -12.33 -21.39
C ARG A 50 -0.81 -11.26 -20.38
N PRO A 51 -1.51 -11.03 -19.26
CA PRO A 51 -1.10 -10.00 -18.31
C PRO A 51 0.31 -10.23 -17.78
N LEU A 52 0.65 -11.45 -17.34
CA LEU A 52 1.96 -11.77 -16.82
C LEU A 52 3.05 -11.70 -17.91
N ALA A 53 2.76 -12.16 -19.14
CA ALA A 53 3.69 -12.05 -20.24
C ALA A 53 4.02 -10.58 -20.61
N VAL A 54 3.01 -9.69 -20.53
CA VAL A 54 3.22 -8.26 -20.72
C VAL A 54 4.05 -7.67 -19.58
N LEU A 55 3.72 -8.02 -18.33
CA LEU A 55 4.44 -7.53 -17.16
C LEU A 55 5.92 -7.97 -17.19
N GLU A 56 6.22 -9.18 -17.64
CA GLU A 56 7.60 -9.65 -17.82
C GLU A 56 8.40 -8.77 -18.80
N LYS A 57 7.79 -8.45 -19.94
CA LYS A 57 8.43 -7.58 -20.93
C LYS A 57 8.65 -6.16 -20.37
N VAL A 58 7.65 -5.61 -19.70
CA VAL A 58 7.76 -4.28 -19.10
C VAL A 58 8.80 -4.27 -17.98
N ARG A 59 8.82 -5.31 -17.13
CA ARG A 59 9.77 -5.45 -16.03
C ARG A 59 11.23 -5.57 -16.47
N ALA A 60 11.46 -6.08 -17.66
CA ALA A 60 12.82 -6.15 -18.23
C ALA A 60 13.43 -4.75 -18.46
N ASP A 61 12.59 -3.75 -18.73
CA ASP A 61 13.03 -2.38 -19.04
C ASP A 61 12.81 -1.40 -17.88
N LEU A 62 11.80 -1.64 -17.03
CA LEU A 62 11.35 -0.67 -16.02
C LEU A 62 11.17 -1.31 -14.63
N PRO A 63 11.46 -0.57 -13.56
CA PRO A 63 11.04 -0.94 -12.22
C PRO A 63 9.51 -1.10 -12.14
N VAL A 64 9.07 -2.08 -11.34
CA VAL A 64 7.66 -2.33 -11.07
C VAL A 64 7.34 -2.00 -9.62
N VAL A 65 6.20 -1.38 -9.40
CA VAL A 65 5.58 -1.17 -8.09
C VAL A 65 4.30 -1.99 -8.04
N MET A 66 4.05 -2.64 -6.93
CA MET A 66 2.82 -3.39 -6.71
C MET A 66 1.90 -2.66 -5.75
N HIS A 67 0.65 -2.51 -6.14
CA HIS A 67 -0.41 -1.96 -5.31
C HIS A 67 -1.52 -3.00 -5.15
N GLY A 68 -1.87 -3.32 -3.91
CA GLY A 68 -2.98 -4.19 -3.55
C GLY A 68 -4.21 -3.37 -3.18
N VAL A 69 -5.38 -3.95 -3.40
CA VAL A 69 -6.67 -3.33 -3.06
C VAL A 69 -7.56 -4.24 -2.20
N SER A 70 -7.13 -5.48 -1.98
CA SER A 70 -8.00 -6.50 -1.35
C SER A 70 -7.40 -7.12 -0.08
N LEU A 71 -6.29 -6.63 0.43
CA LEU A 71 -5.68 -7.13 1.66
C LEU A 71 -6.58 -6.93 2.88
N SER A 72 -7.40 -5.86 2.86
CA SER A 72 -8.34 -5.55 3.95
C SER A 72 -7.66 -5.54 5.33
N ILE A 73 -6.53 -4.84 5.43
CA ILE A 73 -5.63 -4.86 6.60
C ILE A 73 -6.33 -4.46 7.88
N GLY A 74 -7.39 -3.64 7.81
CA GLY A 74 -8.17 -3.20 8.95
C GLY A 74 -9.33 -4.11 9.34
N SER A 75 -9.57 -5.20 8.60
CA SER A 75 -10.64 -6.15 8.93
C SER A 75 -10.37 -6.89 10.24
N THR A 76 -11.42 -7.28 10.93
CA THR A 76 -11.36 -8.22 12.08
C THR A 76 -11.30 -9.69 11.65
N ASP A 77 -11.56 -9.98 10.37
CA ASP A 77 -11.38 -11.31 9.84
C ASP A 77 -9.89 -11.73 9.85
N PRO A 78 -9.58 -13.03 9.90
CA PRO A 78 -8.22 -13.51 9.70
C PRO A 78 -7.62 -12.98 8.40
N LEU A 79 -6.30 -12.78 8.36
CA LEU A 79 -5.59 -12.49 7.13
C LEU A 79 -5.80 -13.61 6.12
N ASN A 80 -6.12 -13.26 4.88
CA ASN A 80 -6.33 -14.25 3.83
C ASN A 80 -5.00 -14.86 3.39
N ALA A 81 -4.74 -16.09 3.84
CA ALA A 81 -3.50 -16.81 3.54
C ALA A 81 -3.31 -17.08 2.04
N GLY A 82 -4.40 -17.32 1.31
CA GLY A 82 -4.34 -17.51 -0.16
C GLY A 82 -3.90 -16.23 -0.87
N TYR A 83 -4.51 -15.10 -0.52
CA TYR A 83 -4.12 -13.79 -1.04
C TYR A 83 -2.63 -13.50 -0.77
N LEU A 84 -2.19 -13.72 0.46
CA LEU A 84 -0.80 -13.46 0.85
C LEU A 84 0.19 -14.40 0.15
N ALA A 85 -0.19 -15.65 -0.11
CA ALA A 85 0.61 -16.58 -0.88
C ALA A 85 0.76 -16.12 -2.34
N ASP A 86 -0.34 -15.69 -2.98
CA ASP A 86 -0.32 -15.18 -4.34
C ASP A 86 0.50 -13.88 -4.44
N LEU A 87 0.33 -12.95 -3.50
CA LEU A 87 1.09 -11.71 -3.44
C LEU A 87 2.59 -11.99 -3.24
N LYS A 88 2.94 -12.92 -2.36
CA LYS A 88 4.33 -13.35 -2.13
C LYS A 88 4.95 -13.95 -3.38
N GLN A 89 4.21 -14.82 -4.08
CA GLN A 89 4.68 -15.44 -5.32
C GLN A 89 4.90 -14.39 -6.41
N LEU A 90 3.96 -13.47 -6.57
CA LEU A 90 4.07 -12.37 -7.53
C LEU A 90 5.28 -11.48 -7.20
N ALA A 91 5.44 -11.11 -5.93
CA ALA A 91 6.57 -10.31 -5.47
C ALA A 91 7.92 -11.01 -5.67
N ALA A 92 7.99 -12.32 -5.45
CA ALA A 92 9.19 -13.11 -5.69
C ALA A 92 9.56 -13.15 -7.18
N ARG A 93 8.56 -13.22 -8.07
CA ARG A 93 8.76 -13.27 -9.52
C ARG A 93 9.24 -11.94 -10.10
N PHE A 94 8.61 -10.84 -9.71
CA PHE A 94 8.83 -9.54 -10.34
C PHE A 94 9.74 -8.59 -9.54
N GLN A 95 10.07 -8.94 -8.30
CA GLN A 95 10.94 -8.14 -7.43
C GLN A 95 10.58 -6.65 -7.46
N PRO A 96 9.35 -6.28 -7.03
CA PRO A 96 8.90 -4.89 -7.08
C PRO A 96 9.75 -3.99 -6.20
N ALA A 97 9.87 -2.72 -6.58
CA ALA A 97 10.57 -1.72 -5.77
C ALA A 97 9.89 -1.54 -4.40
N TRP A 98 8.57 -1.57 -4.37
CA TRP A 98 7.78 -1.66 -3.13
C TRP A 98 6.43 -2.33 -3.40
N ILE A 99 5.76 -2.71 -2.31
CA ILE A 99 4.38 -3.16 -2.30
C ILE A 99 3.61 -2.19 -1.43
N SER A 100 2.42 -1.78 -1.88
CA SER A 100 1.48 -0.96 -1.10
C SER A 100 0.11 -1.62 -1.06
N ASP A 101 -0.70 -1.23 -0.09
CA ASP A 101 -2.11 -1.60 0.01
C ASP A 101 -2.88 -0.52 0.79
N HIS A 102 -4.20 -0.52 0.68
CA HIS A 102 -5.05 0.44 1.36
C HIS A 102 -5.11 0.21 2.88
N LEU A 103 -5.04 1.30 3.63
CA LEU A 103 -5.30 1.29 5.07
C LEU A 103 -6.81 1.37 5.32
N CYS A 104 -7.49 0.27 5.11
CA CYS A 104 -8.94 0.19 5.19
C CYS A 104 -9.39 -1.21 5.62
N TRP A 105 -10.67 -1.38 5.81
CA TRP A 105 -11.30 -2.69 5.78
C TRP A 105 -12.27 -2.75 4.59
N GLY A 106 -12.35 -3.88 3.93
CA GLY A 106 -13.17 -4.11 2.74
C GLY A 106 -13.94 -5.42 2.82
N SER A 107 -13.70 -6.20 3.89
CA SER A 107 -14.37 -7.49 4.15
C SER A 107 -14.69 -7.66 5.62
N HIS A 108 -15.79 -8.36 5.91
CA HIS A 108 -16.18 -8.81 7.25
C HIS A 108 -17.03 -10.08 7.14
N GLY A 109 -16.78 -11.05 8.03
CA GLY A 109 -17.50 -12.33 8.03
C GLY A 109 -17.35 -13.09 6.71
N SER A 110 -16.17 -13.04 6.11
CA SER A 110 -15.86 -13.64 4.79
C SER A 110 -16.69 -13.07 3.62
N ARG A 111 -17.32 -11.93 3.80
CA ARG A 111 -18.02 -11.19 2.75
C ARG A 111 -17.21 -9.97 2.35
N TYR A 112 -16.94 -9.84 1.06
CA TYR A 112 -16.24 -8.71 0.48
C TYR A 112 -17.25 -7.64 0.04
N GLY A 113 -17.07 -6.41 0.52
CA GLY A 113 -18.02 -5.33 0.29
C GLY A 113 -17.78 -4.51 -0.97
N HIS A 114 -16.74 -4.83 -1.73
CA HIS A 114 -16.32 -4.07 -2.93
C HIS A 114 -16.12 -2.57 -2.67
N ASP A 115 -15.71 -2.25 -1.43
CA ASP A 115 -15.50 -0.88 -0.98
C ASP A 115 -14.31 -0.80 -0.01
N LEU A 116 -13.79 0.40 0.19
CA LEU A 116 -12.67 0.70 1.07
C LEU A 116 -13.21 1.53 2.25
N TRP A 117 -13.60 0.86 3.34
CA TRP A 117 -14.13 1.56 4.51
C TRP A 117 -13.02 2.04 5.42
N PRO A 118 -13.12 3.29 5.92
CA PRO A 118 -12.11 3.85 6.80
C PRO A 118 -12.08 3.14 8.15
N LEU A 119 -10.92 3.17 8.79
CA LEU A 119 -10.74 2.69 10.15
C LEU A 119 -11.16 3.76 11.16
N PRO A 120 -11.70 3.38 12.32
CA PRO A 120 -11.89 4.32 13.41
C PRO A 120 -10.52 4.82 13.92
N TYR A 121 -10.46 6.10 14.30
CA TYR A 121 -9.25 6.73 14.84
C TYR A 121 -9.15 6.46 16.35
N THR A 122 -8.88 5.21 16.71
CA THR A 122 -8.71 4.77 18.10
C THR A 122 -7.38 4.05 18.28
N GLU A 123 -6.85 4.02 19.49
CA GLU A 123 -5.65 3.23 19.82
C GLU A 123 -5.86 1.74 19.57
N GLU A 124 -7.05 1.24 19.80
CA GLU A 124 -7.40 -0.16 19.54
C GLU A 124 -7.26 -0.49 18.05
N ALA A 125 -7.85 0.31 17.16
CA ALA A 125 -7.75 0.13 15.73
C ALA A 125 -6.29 0.27 15.25
N LEU A 126 -5.54 1.19 15.84
CA LEU A 126 -4.13 1.39 15.56
C LEU A 126 -3.32 0.13 15.91
N ASN A 127 -3.45 -0.38 17.12
CA ASN A 127 -2.73 -1.57 17.59
C ASN A 127 -3.10 -2.79 16.74
N HIS A 128 -4.40 -2.97 16.45
CA HIS A 128 -4.89 -4.03 15.57
C HIS A 128 -4.20 -3.99 14.19
N VAL A 129 -4.14 -2.82 13.57
CA VAL A 129 -3.48 -2.67 12.27
C VAL A 129 -1.98 -2.91 12.36
N VAL A 130 -1.32 -2.40 13.40
CA VAL A 130 0.13 -2.61 13.61
C VAL A 130 0.47 -4.10 13.63
N ASP A 131 -0.28 -4.88 14.41
CA ASP A 131 -0.02 -6.33 14.52
C ASP A 131 -0.25 -7.05 13.19
N ARG A 132 -1.31 -6.67 12.47
CA ARG A 132 -1.61 -7.25 11.14
C ARG A 132 -0.56 -6.89 10.09
N VAL A 133 -0.06 -5.66 10.12
CA VAL A 133 1.03 -5.27 9.21
C VAL A 133 2.30 -6.04 9.49
N ARG A 134 2.67 -6.19 10.77
CA ARG A 134 3.82 -7.01 11.14
C ARG A 134 3.65 -8.44 10.61
N ALA A 135 2.49 -9.05 10.84
CA ALA A 135 2.21 -10.39 10.34
C ALA A 135 2.32 -10.48 8.80
N VAL A 136 1.80 -9.50 8.05
CA VAL A 136 1.93 -9.46 6.59
C VAL A 136 3.38 -9.29 6.16
N GLN A 137 4.14 -8.39 6.79
CA GLN A 137 5.56 -8.18 6.49
C GLN A 137 6.39 -9.44 6.77
N ASP A 138 6.10 -10.15 7.84
CA ASP A 138 6.75 -11.42 8.18
C ASP A 138 6.46 -12.51 7.12
N ILE A 139 5.22 -12.61 6.66
CA ILE A 139 4.84 -13.55 5.61
C ILE A 139 5.52 -13.21 4.28
N LEU A 140 5.50 -11.94 3.89
CA LEU A 140 6.08 -11.47 2.64
C LEU A 140 7.61 -11.39 2.67
N ARG A 141 8.23 -11.38 3.86
CA ARG A 141 9.66 -11.13 4.09
C ARG A 141 10.12 -9.82 3.49
N ARG A 142 9.26 -8.80 3.51
CA ARG A 142 9.55 -7.45 3.04
C ARG A 142 8.55 -6.45 3.60
N GLN A 143 8.95 -5.20 3.64
CA GLN A 143 8.08 -4.11 4.07
C GLN A 143 6.97 -3.85 3.07
N ILE A 144 5.80 -3.48 3.57
CA ILE A 144 4.68 -2.98 2.78
C ILE A 144 4.43 -1.52 3.12
N VAL A 145 3.97 -0.81 2.11
CA VAL A 145 3.56 0.58 2.20
C VAL A 145 2.05 0.65 2.19
N ARG A 146 1.47 1.65 2.84
CA ARG A 146 0.02 1.82 2.86
C ARG A 146 -0.38 3.07 2.14
N ASP A 147 -1.46 2.93 1.42
CA ASP A 147 -2.17 4.03 0.81
C ASP A 147 -3.44 4.33 1.61
N VAL A 148 -3.72 5.60 1.81
CA VAL A 148 -4.93 6.08 2.47
C VAL A 148 -5.79 6.75 1.40
N ASP A 149 -6.98 6.22 1.15
CA ASP A 149 -7.92 6.87 0.24
C ASP A 149 -8.51 8.13 0.90
N GLU A 150 -7.89 9.27 0.59
CA GLU A 150 -8.26 10.57 1.14
C GLU A 150 -9.70 11.00 0.81
N ARG A 151 -10.32 10.44 -0.24
CA ARG A 151 -11.66 10.84 -0.69
C ARG A 151 -12.76 10.43 0.27
N ARG A 152 -12.48 9.54 1.23
CA ARG A 152 -13.45 8.97 2.17
C ARG A 152 -13.29 9.42 3.61
N VAL A 153 -12.25 10.15 3.92
CA VAL A 153 -12.14 10.86 5.20
C VAL A 153 -13.08 12.04 5.14
N GLY A 154 -14.18 11.96 5.84
CA GLY A 154 -15.33 12.88 5.75
C GLY A 154 -14.96 14.35 5.62
N ALA A 155 -15.72 15.05 4.79
CA ALA A 155 -15.46 16.37 4.24
C ALA A 155 -15.32 17.55 5.23
N ASN A 156 -15.27 17.32 6.52
CA ASN A 156 -15.10 18.34 7.54
C ASN A 156 -13.88 18.05 8.39
N SER A 157 -12.82 18.80 8.15
CA SER A 157 -11.73 19.09 9.07
C SER A 157 -10.34 18.47 8.87
N GLN A 158 -10.07 17.65 7.87
CA GLN A 158 -8.76 16.99 7.76
C GLN A 158 -8.05 17.16 6.41
N ARG A 159 -8.43 18.16 5.62
CA ARG A 159 -7.78 18.42 4.30
C ARG A 159 -6.29 18.75 4.38
N ASP A 160 -5.79 19.19 5.51
CA ASP A 160 -4.42 19.69 5.60
C ASP A 160 -3.40 18.66 6.13
N ALA A 161 -3.84 17.50 6.60
CA ALA A 161 -2.94 16.50 7.19
C ALA A 161 -2.36 15.49 6.20
N PHE A 162 -2.88 15.40 4.97
CA PHE A 162 -2.52 14.36 4.00
C PHE A 162 -2.09 14.88 2.63
N HIS A 163 -1.70 16.14 2.52
CA HIS A 163 -1.09 16.68 1.31
C HIS A 163 0.38 16.24 1.20
N GLY A 164 0.56 15.10 0.69
CA GLY A 164 1.81 14.52 0.30
C GLY A 164 1.55 13.06 0.04
N ALA A 165 1.70 12.60 -1.20
CA ALA A 165 1.65 11.19 -1.58
C ALA A 165 2.55 10.40 -0.62
N GLY A 166 2.06 10.20 0.58
CA GLY A 166 2.80 9.73 1.74
C GLY A 166 2.68 8.24 1.84
N VAL A 167 3.75 7.61 1.52
CA VAL A 167 4.07 6.29 2.00
C VAL A 167 3.94 6.29 3.52
N MET A 168 2.89 5.71 4.06
CA MET A 168 2.78 5.51 5.50
C MET A 168 3.46 4.21 5.90
N VAL A 169 4.59 4.34 6.56
CA VAL A 169 5.18 3.27 7.37
C VAL A 169 4.53 3.35 8.73
N ALA A 170 3.99 2.27 9.20
CA ALA A 170 3.32 2.27 10.48
C ALA A 170 4.33 2.29 11.64
N ARG A 171 4.46 3.42 12.28
CA ARG A 171 4.95 3.54 13.65
C ARG A 171 3.86 4.21 14.47
N ALA A 172 3.42 3.58 15.53
CA ALA A 172 2.52 4.20 16.48
C ALA A 172 3.30 5.18 17.37
N GLU A 173 3.31 6.44 17.02
CA GLU A 173 3.62 7.51 17.96
C GLU A 173 2.38 8.37 18.11
N ILE A 174 1.70 8.21 19.23
CA ILE A 174 0.72 9.18 19.68
C ILE A 174 1.54 10.35 20.23
N GLY A 175 1.69 11.40 19.43
CA GLY A 175 2.29 12.63 19.88
C GLY A 175 1.46 13.20 21.04
N LYS A 176 2.04 13.33 22.23
CA LYS A 176 1.48 14.17 23.28
C LYS A 176 1.35 15.58 22.70
N GLN A 177 0.13 16.08 22.63
CA GLN A 177 -0.17 17.44 22.27
C GLN A 177 0.62 18.42 23.16
N SER A 178 1.43 19.26 22.58
CA SER A 178 1.79 20.52 23.20
C SER A 178 0.55 21.44 23.12
N ASN A 179 0.23 22.06 24.23
CA ASN A 179 -1.02 22.76 24.54
C ASN A 179 -1.24 24.10 23.80
N ASP A 180 -0.94 24.22 22.54
CA ASP A 180 -1.11 25.50 21.81
C ASP A 180 -1.74 25.34 20.43
N ARG A 181 -2.90 24.73 20.34
CA ARG A 181 -4.02 25.01 19.39
C ARG A 181 -4.97 23.80 19.33
N PRO A 182 -6.28 23.96 19.42
CA PRO A 182 -7.22 22.87 19.19
C PRO A 182 -7.33 22.61 17.69
N GLY A 183 -6.94 21.44 17.25
CA GLY A 183 -7.18 20.96 15.90
C GLY A 183 -5.96 20.34 15.24
N HIS A 184 -6.01 19.04 15.06
CA HIS A 184 -5.31 18.26 14.05
C HIS A 184 -3.83 17.93 14.29
N ALA A 185 -3.57 16.89 15.07
CA ALA A 185 -2.36 16.12 14.93
C ALA A 185 -2.57 15.02 13.86
N PRO A 186 -1.76 14.93 12.82
CA PRO A 186 -1.86 13.83 11.86
C PRO A 186 -1.47 12.52 12.55
N MET A 187 -2.32 11.49 12.41
CA MET A 187 -1.97 10.15 12.86
C MET A 187 -0.92 9.58 11.90
N VAL A 188 0.35 9.65 12.28
CA VAL A 188 1.43 9.02 11.54
C VAL A 188 1.63 7.62 12.11
N LEU A 189 1.25 6.61 11.35
CA LEU A 189 1.45 5.22 11.72
C LEU A 189 2.82 4.75 11.22
N ARG A 190 3.79 4.61 12.12
CA ARG A 190 5.12 4.04 11.82
C ARG A 190 5.31 2.75 12.58
N ILE A 191 5.71 1.68 11.92
CA ILE A 191 6.19 0.46 12.56
C ILE A 191 7.71 0.46 12.44
N ALA A 192 8.39 0.49 13.57
CA ALA A 192 9.82 0.24 13.65
C ALA A 192 10.06 -1.26 13.88
N ASP A 193 11.21 -1.76 13.39
CA ASP A 193 11.70 -3.12 13.64
C ASP A 193 11.90 -3.38 15.12
#